data_679d3debbe961d31cf0b7b600bf5b4ba
#
_entry.id   679d3debbe961d31cf0b7b600bf5b4ba
#
_cell.length_a   1.000
_cell.length_b   1.000
_cell.length_c   1.000
_cell.angle_alpha   90.00
_cell.angle_beta   90.00
_cell.angle_gamma   90.00
#
_symmetry.space_group_name_H-M   'P 1'
#
loop_
_entity.id
_entity.type
_entity.pdbx_description
1 polymer ?
#
loop_
_entity_poly.entity_id
_entity_poly.type
_entity_poly.pdbx_seq_one_letter_code
_entity_poly.pdbx_strand_id
1 'polypeptide(L)'
;MNILQNFKNIFLVFFICLSSKISFADFDKGLKEFNNGNYENALEVWEPLAKDGLSNAQYNVGLMHHNGLGTKQDYKQAYYWLLLSSEQGNLNSIRLISTLYALGNGVKKDYLKSYMWAKIGADNDDQNSKIMLDGLIKEMKSSEINKANEMVQACNDKNFKGC
;
A
#
# COMPACT_ATOMS: atom_id res chain seq x y z
N MET A 1 -29.97 29.35 -20.00
CA MET A 1 -28.52 29.02 -19.96
C MET A 1 -28.20 28.00 -18.86
N ASN A 2 -28.96 26.92 -18.64
CA ASN A 2 -28.69 25.98 -17.53
C ASN A 2 -29.02 24.50 -17.80
N ILE A 3 -29.59 24.16 -18.94
CA ILE A 3 -29.96 22.76 -19.23
C ILE A 3 -28.73 21.95 -19.71
N LEU A 4 -27.89 22.53 -20.53
CA LEU A 4 -26.67 21.89 -21.06
C LEU A 4 -25.61 21.66 -19.99
N GLN A 5 -25.54 22.50 -18.94
CA GLN A 5 -24.60 22.35 -17.83
C GLN A 5 -25.01 21.17 -16.93
N ASN A 6 -26.33 20.98 -16.70
CA ASN A 6 -26.83 19.86 -15.91
C ASN A 6 -26.63 18.50 -16.62
N PHE A 7 -26.75 18.45 -17.95
CA PHE A 7 -26.50 17.23 -18.71
C PHE A 7 -25.01 16.80 -18.64
N LYS A 8 -24.06 17.75 -18.70
CA LYS A 8 -22.63 17.44 -18.55
C LYS A 8 -22.31 16.89 -17.16
N ASN A 9 -22.92 17.44 -16.11
CA ASN A 9 -22.70 16.96 -14.73
C ASN A 9 -23.32 15.58 -14.48
N ILE A 10 -24.49 15.32 -15.04
CA ILE A 10 -25.16 14.01 -14.94
C ILE A 10 -24.36 12.95 -15.70
N PHE A 11 -23.82 13.26 -16.90
CA PHE A 11 -22.98 12.36 -17.67
C PHE A 11 -21.65 12.08 -16.95
N LEU A 12 -21.04 13.08 -16.31
CA LEU A 12 -19.79 12.93 -15.55
C LEU A 12 -19.99 12.02 -14.33
N VAL A 13 -21.08 12.21 -13.58
CA VAL A 13 -21.41 11.37 -12.41
C VAL A 13 -21.73 9.93 -12.84
N PHE A 14 -22.43 9.73 -13.96
CA PHE A 14 -22.72 8.39 -14.49
C PHE A 14 -21.45 7.66 -14.97
N PHE A 15 -20.50 8.38 -15.57
CA PHE A 15 -19.25 7.80 -16.04
C PHE A 15 -18.33 7.40 -14.88
N ILE A 16 -18.29 8.20 -13.80
CA ILE A 16 -17.53 7.88 -12.57
C ILE A 16 -18.13 6.67 -11.86
N CYS A 17 -19.47 6.56 -11.79
CA CYS A 17 -20.13 5.38 -11.20
C CYS A 17 -19.95 4.10 -12.02
N LEU A 18 -19.84 4.19 -13.34
CA LEU A 18 -19.61 3.00 -14.18
C LEU A 18 -18.17 2.49 -14.06
N SER A 19 -17.19 3.39 -14.03
CA SER A 19 -15.78 3.02 -13.87
C SER A 19 -15.50 2.35 -12.51
N SER A 20 -16.13 2.83 -11.42
CA SER A 20 -15.96 2.22 -10.09
C SER A 20 -16.55 0.81 -10.01
N LYS A 21 -17.68 0.52 -10.68
CA LYS A 21 -18.30 -0.82 -10.68
C LYS A 21 -17.48 -1.84 -11.49
N ILE A 22 -16.91 -1.44 -12.60
CA ILE A 22 -16.03 -2.28 -13.42
C ILE A 22 -14.77 -2.63 -12.64
N SER A 23 -14.17 -1.68 -11.92
CA SER A 23 -12.99 -1.85 -11.11
C SER A 23 -13.16 -2.86 -9.96
N PHE A 24 -14.32 -2.92 -9.30
CA PHE A 24 -14.58 -3.90 -8.23
C PHE A 24 -14.77 -5.32 -8.77
N ALA A 25 -15.52 -5.50 -9.85
CA ALA A 25 -15.73 -6.81 -10.47
C ALA A 25 -14.42 -7.41 -10.97
N ASP A 26 -13.53 -6.58 -11.53
CA ASP A 26 -12.21 -7.03 -11.97
C ASP A 26 -11.29 -7.35 -10.79
N PHE A 27 -11.36 -6.62 -9.68
CA PHE A 27 -10.59 -6.95 -8.49
C PHE A 27 -10.97 -8.33 -7.94
N ASP A 28 -12.27 -8.64 -7.83
CA ASP A 28 -12.77 -9.93 -7.38
C ASP A 28 -12.38 -11.09 -8.32
N LYS A 29 -12.30 -10.84 -9.64
CA LYS A 29 -11.76 -11.79 -10.60
C LYS A 29 -10.30 -12.13 -10.27
N GLY A 30 -9.46 -11.13 -10.02
CA GLY A 30 -8.08 -11.35 -9.60
C GLY A 30 -7.98 -12.15 -8.30
N LEU A 31 -8.86 -11.88 -7.33
CA LEU A 31 -8.93 -12.62 -6.06
C LEU A 31 -9.27 -14.11 -6.29
N LYS A 32 -10.20 -14.39 -7.19
CA LYS A 32 -10.56 -15.75 -7.57
C LYS A 32 -9.38 -16.48 -8.22
N GLU A 33 -8.67 -15.86 -9.16
CA GLU A 33 -7.48 -16.44 -9.79
C GLU A 33 -6.39 -16.71 -8.75
N PHE A 34 -6.13 -15.74 -7.86
CA PHE A 34 -5.15 -15.89 -6.79
C PHE A 34 -5.48 -17.07 -5.85
N ASN A 35 -6.74 -17.19 -5.41
CA ASN A 35 -7.18 -18.26 -4.52
C ASN A 35 -7.14 -19.64 -5.19
N ASN A 36 -7.24 -19.71 -6.53
CA ASN A 36 -7.07 -20.91 -7.30
C ASN A 36 -5.60 -21.28 -7.57
N GLY A 37 -4.65 -20.45 -7.14
CA GLY A 37 -3.23 -20.63 -7.41
C GLY A 37 -2.78 -20.17 -8.80
N ASN A 38 -3.67 -19.56 -9.59
CA ASN A 38 -3.41 -19.03 -10.93
C ASN A 38 -2.75 -17.62 -10.81
N TYR A 39 -1.57 -17.56 -10.24
CA TYR A 39 -0.94 -16.30 -9.85
C TYR A 39 -0.62 -15.39 -11.05
N GLU A 40 -0.19 -15.92 -12.18
CA GLU A 40 0.05 -15.14 -13.40
C GLU A 40 -1.22 -14.41 -13.85
N ASN A 41 -2.35 -15.11 -13.90
CA ASN A 41 -3.64 -14.54 -14.26
C ASN A 41 -4.10 -13.48 -13.24
N ALA A 42 -3.88 -13.73 -11.95
CA ALA A 42 -4.20 -12.75 -10.90
C ALA A 42 -3.40 -11.46 -11.09
N LEU A 43 -2.11 -11.57 -11.40
CA LEU A 43 -1.23 -10.43 -11.65
C LEU A 43 -1.67 -9.65 -12.88
N GLU A 44 -1.98 -10.33 -14.00
CA GLU A 44 -2.51 -9.71 -15.23
C GLU A 44 -3.80 -8.90 -14.98
N VAL A 45 -4.66 -9.38 -14.08
CA VAL A 45 -5.90 -8.69 -13.71
C VAL A 45 -5.61 -7.49 -12.80
N TRP A 46 -4.73 -7.64 -11.81
CA TRP A 46 -4.50 -6.59 -10.82
C TRP A 46 -3.54 -5.49 -11.25
N GLU A 47 -2.59 -5.75 -12.16
CA GLU A 47 -1.65 -4.71 -12.62
C GLU A 47 -2.33 -3.48 -13.24
N PRO A 48 -3.32 -3.58 -14.15
CA PRO A 48 -4.02 -2.40 -14.64
C PRO A 48 -4.76 -1.66 -13.53
N LEU A 49 -5.42 -2.37 -12.59
CA LEU A 49 -6.11 -1.75 -11.46
C LEU A 49 -5.14 -1.03 -10.51
N ALA A 50 -3.95 -1.59 -10.30
CA ALA A 50 -2.89 -0.96 -9.51
C ALA A 50 -2.35 0.32 -10.19
N LYS A 51 -2.19 0.30 -11.53
CA LYS A 51 -1.81 1.47 -12.34
C LYS A 51 -2.88 2.56 -12.27
N ASP A 52 -4.15 2.18 -12.23
CA ASP A 52 -5.30 3.08 -12.05
C ASP A 52 -5.45 3.60 -10.60
N GLY A 53 -4.56 3.18 -9.70
CA GLY A 53 -4.48 3.71 -8.33
C GLY A 53 -5.30 2.94 -7.29
N LEU A 54 -5.89 1.77 -7.61
CA LEU A 54 -6.64 0.99 -6.63
C LEU A 54 -5.69 0.44 -5.55
N SER A 55 -5.79 0.95 -4.33
CA SER A 55 -4.89 0.65 -3.22
C SER A 55 -4.76 -0.85 -2.90
N ASN A 56 -5.88 -1.59 -2.91
CA ASN A 56 -5.85 -3.03 -2.68
C ASN A 56 -5.16 -3.80 -3.82
N ALA A 57 -5.30 -3.36 -5.07
CA ALA A 57 -4.59 -3.96 -6.20
C ALA A 57 -3.08 -3.65 -6.11
N GLN A 58 -2.70 -2.43 -5.74
CA GLN A 58 -1.30 -2.07 -5.49
C GLN A 58 -0.69 -2.93 -4.39
N TYR A 59 -1.40 -3.15 -3.29
CA TYR A 59 -0.97 -4.06 -2.23
C TYR A 59 -0.76 -5.49 -2.77
N ASN A 60 -1.73 -6.03 -3.49
CA ASN A 60 -1.65 -7.40 -4.00
C ASN A 60 -0.52 -7.57 -5.02
N VAL A 61 -0.36 -6.64 -5.96
CA VAL A 61 0.77 -6.64 -6.91
C VAL A 61 2.10 -6.54 -6.17
N GLY A 62 2.20 -5.66 -5.18
CA GLY A 62 3.38 -5.54 -4.33
C GLY A 62 3.70 -6.83 -3.57
N LEU A 63 2.68 -7.50 -3.00
CA LEU A 63 2.82 -8.78 -2.32
C LEU A 63 3.27 -9.89 -3.28
N MET A 64 2.75 -9.92 -4.50
CA MET A 64 3.13 -10.89 -5.52
C MET A 64 4.59 -10.74 -5.94
N HIS A 65 5.06 -9.51 -6.15
CA HIS A 65 6.49 -9.25 -6.39
C HIS A 65 7.36 -9.60 -5.18
N HIS A 66 6.89 -9.33 -3.96
CA HIS A 66 7.60 -9.68 -2.73
C HIS A 66 7.83 -11.18 -2.60
N ASN A 67 6.84 -11.99 -2.96
CA ASN A 67 6.87 -13.45 -2.79
C ASN A 67 7.27 -14.21 -4.07
N GLY A 68 7.36 -13.54 -5.22
CA GLY A 68 7.58 -14.19 -6.51
C GLY A 68 6.40 -15.04 -6.97
N LEU A 69 5.16 -14.60 -6.72
CA LEU A 69 3.93 -15.28 -7.12
C LEU A 69 3.47 -14.76 -8.49
N GLY A 70 3.42 -15.63 -9.48
CA GLY A 70 3.07 -15.29 -10.86
C GLY A 70 4.10 -14.41 -11.57
N THR A 71 5.23 -14.14 -10.92
CA THR A 71 6.36 -13.37 -11.45
C THR A 71 7.63 -13.74 -10.71
N LYS A 72 8.79 -13.29 -11.23
CA LYS A 72 10.05 -13.40 -10.49
C LYS A 72 9.98 -12.48 -9.26
N GLN A 73 10.51 -12.95 -8.12
CA GLN A 73 10.64 -12.12 -6.92
C GLN A 73 11.46 -10.85 -7.21
N ASP A 74 10.88 -9.70 -6.88
CA ASP A 74 11.51 -8.39 -7.04
C ASP A 74 11.10 -7.45 -5.90
N TYR A 75 11.97 -7.31 -4.92
CA TYR A 75 11.73 -6.45 -3.76
C TYR A 75 11.67 -4.95 -4.10
N LYS A 76 12.27 -4.50 -5.22
CA LYS A 76 12.17 -3.10 -5.65
C LYS A 76 10.78 -2.80 -6.21
N GLN A 77 10.25 -3.73 -7.04
CA GLN A 77 8.87 -3.63 -7.51
C GLN A 77 7.88 -3.77 -6.35
N ALA A 78 8.12 -4.69 -5.41
CA ALA A 78 7.33 -4.81 -4.21
C ALA A 78 7.29 -3.49 -3.43
N TYR A 79 8.45 -2.88 -3.15
CA TYR A 79 8.53 -1.59 -2.48
C TYR A 79 7.74 -0.49 -3.20
N TYR A 80 7.91 -0.39 -4.52
CA TYR A 80 7.20 0.63 -5.33
C TYR A 80 5.68 0.54 -5.16
N TRP A 81 5.11 -0.64 -5.37
CA TRP A 81 3.67 -0.84 -5.28
C TRP A 81 3.13 -0.71 -3.85
N LEU A 82 3.86 -1.25 -2.88
CA LEU A 82 3.48 -1.15 -1.47
C LEU A 82 3.56 0.29 -0.97
N LEU A 83 4.53 1.10 -1.42
CA LEU A 83 4.59 2.51 -1.07
C LEU A 83 3.36 3.27 -1.56
N LEU A 84 3.00 3.10 -2.84
CA LEU A 84 1.79 3.73 -3.40
C LEU A 84 0.51 3.35 -2.63
N SER A 85 0.41 2.09 -2.21
CA SER A 85 -0.70 1.59 -1.41
C SER A 85 -0.68 2.14 0.03
N SER A 86 0.51 2.23 0.65
CA SER A 86 0.66 2.77 2.01
C SER A 86 0.37 4.27 2.09
N GLU A 87 0.70 5.02 1.04
CA GLU A 87 0.34 6.44 0.90
C GLU A 87 -1.18 6.69 0.79
N GLN A 88 -1.95 5.64 0.58
CA GLN A 88 -3.42 5.63 0.63
C GLN A 88 -3.97 5.06 1.95
N GLY A 89 -3.11 4.80 2.94
CA GLY A 89 -3.50 4.31 4.25
C GLY A 89 -3.77 2.80 4.33
N ASN A 90 -3.35 2.00 3.35
CA ASN A 90 -3.51 0.55 3.42
C ASN A 90 -2.60 -0.05 4.50
N LEU A 91 -3.20 -0.54 5.59
CA LEU A 91 -2.48 -1.05 6.76
C LEU A 91 -1.60 -2.26 6.46
N ASN A 92 -2.01 -3.15 5.55
CA ASN A 92 -1.20 -4.28 5.14
C ASN A 92 0.08 -3.82 4.40
N SER A 93 -0.04 -2.80 3.56
CA SER A 93 1.11 -2.20 2.86
C SER A 93 2.03 -1.46 3.83
N ILE A 94 1.47 -0.69 4.77
CA ILE A 94 2.21 0.00 5.84
C ILE A 94 3.08 -0.98 6.62
N ARG A 95 2.52 -2.13 7.02
CA ARG A 95 3.26 -3.18 7.72
C ARG A 95 4.38 -3.77 6.87
N LEU A 96 4.11 -4.09 5.60
CA LEU A 96 5.13 -4.66 4.72
C LEU A 96 6.25 -3.66 4.40
N ILE A 97 5.95 -2.39 4.19
CA ILE A 97 6.96 -1.33 4.01
C ILE A 97 7.88 -1.23 5.23
N SER A 98 7.31 -1.28 6.43
CA SER A 98 8.11 -1.32 7.66
C SER A 98 9.07 -2.51 7.66
N THR A 99 8.60 -3.69 7.27
CA THR A 99 9.42 -4.91 7.16
C THR A 99 10.53 -4.76 6.11
N LEU A 100 10.22 -4.18 4.93
CA LEU A 100 11.22 -3.96 3.88
C LEU A 100 12.36 -3.06 4.36
N TYR A 101 12.06 -1.99 5.11
CA TYR A 101 13.08 -1.13 5.71
C TYR A 101 13.87 -1.82 6.83
N ALA A 102 13.23 -2.64 7.66
CA ALA A 102 13.93 -3.38 8.72
C ALA A 102 14.95 -4.38 8.16
N LEU A 103 14.60 -5.03 7.06
CA LEU A 103 15.45 -6.07 6.43
C LEU A 103 16.41 -5.52 5.37
N GLY A 104 16.10 -4.36 4.77
CA GLY A 104 16.83 -3.83 3.62
C GLY A 104 16.45 -4.53 2.31
N ASN A 105 15.24 -5.07 2.20
CA ASN A 105 14.75 -5.74 1.02
C ASN A 105 14.21 -4.73 -0.01
N GLY A 106 14.89 -4.60 -1.14
CA GLY A 106 14.54 -3.65 -2.20
C GLY A 106 14.84 -2.18 -1.89
N VAL A 107 15.15 -1.86 -0.64
CA VAL A 107 15.53 -0.54 -0.12
C VAL A 107 16.75 -0.66 0.78
N LYS A 108 17.44 0.47 1.02
CA LYS A 108 18.49 0.49 2.04
C LYS A 108 17.85 0.26 3.42
N LYS A 109 18.45 -0.64 4.22
CA LYS A 109 18.01 -0.89 5.60
C LYS A 109 18.01 0.41 6.41
N ASP A 110 16.87 0.69 7.07
CA ASP A 110 16.65 1.92 7.82
C ASP A 110 15.64 1.68 8.96
N TYR A 111 16.16 1.56 10.17
CA TYR A 111 15.33 1.33 11.36
C TYR A 111 14.46 2.54 11.74
N LEU A 112 14.87 3.78 11.40
CA LEU A 112 14.05 4.97 11.66
C LEU A 112 12.78 4.94 10.79
N LYS A 113 12.94 4.63 9.50
CA LYS A 113 11.80 4.48 8.57
C LYS A 113 10.95 3.25 8.90
N SER A 114 11.59 2.14 9.28
CA SER A 114 10.87 0.96 9.75
C SER A 114 10.00 1.29 10.96
N TYR A 115 10.55 1.95 11.98
CA TYR A 115 9.82 2.41 13.15
C TYR A 115 8.67 3.34 12.78
N MET A 116 8.93 4.34 11.92
CA MET A 116 7.92 5.30 11.48
C MET A 116 6.69 4.58 10.89
N TRP A 117 6.90 3.68 9.94
CA TRP A 117 5.79 2.93 9.32
C TRP A 117 5.12 1.96 10.29
N ALA A 118 5.88 1.27 11.15
CA ALA A 118 5.32 0.42 12.20
C ALA A 118 4.47 1.22 13.18
N LYS A 119 4.92 2.40 13.60
CA LYS A 119 4.19 3.28 14.52
C LYS A 119 2.90 3.79 13.90
N ILE A 120 2.93 4.20 12.63
CA ILE A 120 1.71 4.60 11.88
C ILE A 120 0.70 3.43 11.84
N GLY A 121 1.15 2.21 11.53
CA GLY A 121 0.28 1.04 11.55
C GLY A 121 -0.28 0.75 12.95
N ALA A 122 0.55 0.82 13.99
CA ALA A 122 0.17 0.60 15.39
C ALA A 122 -0.85 1.63 15.88
N ASP A 123 -0.70 2.90 15.49
CA ASP A 123 -1.62 3.99 15.83
C ASP A 123 -2.98 3.86 15.12
N ASN A 124 -3.03 3.08 14.04
CA ASN A 124 -4.25 2.67 13.33
C ASN A 124 -4.73 1.26 13.72
N ASP A 125 -4.40 0.80 14.93
CA ASP A 125 -4.84 -0.45 15.53
C ASP A 125 -4.38 -1.75 14.85
N ASP A 126 -3.39 -1.71 13.92
CA ASP A 126 -2.81 -2.94 13.37
C ASP A 126 -1.94 -3.66 14.41
N GLN A 127 -2.42 -4.83 14.86
CA GLN A 127 -1.78 -5.60 15.92
C GLN A 127 -0.38 -6.11 15.52
N ASN A 128 -0.17 -6.46 14.26
CA ASN A 128 1.13 -6.92 13.79
C ASN A 128 2.16 -5.77 13.75
N SER A 129 1.71 -4.56 13.42
CA SER A 129 2.55 -3.35 13.51
C SER A 129 2.91 -3.02 14.96
N LYS A 130 2.02 -3.25 15.93
CA LYS A 130 2.33 -3.11 17.38
C LYS A 130 3.44 -4.07 17.80
N ILE A 131 3.34 -5.35 17.42
CA ILE A 131 4.38 -6.36 17.69
C ILE A 131 5.72 -5.97 17.07
N MET A 132 5.72 -5.49 15.83
CA MET A 132 6.92 -5.05 15.15
C MET A 132 7.54 -3.82 15.80
N LEU A 133 6.73 -2.85 16.19
CA LEU A 133 7.15 -1.65 16.92
C LEU A 133 7.85 -2.01 18.23
N ASP A 134 7.27 -2.92 19.02
CA ASP A 134 7.85 -3.41 20.26
C ASP A 134 9.22 -4.08 20.06
N GLY A 135 9.40 -4.78 18.94
CA GLY A 135 10.68 -5.35 18.54
C GLY A 135 11.71 -4.26 18.22
N LEU A 136 11.34 -3.26 17.44
CA LEU A 136 12.22 -2.16 17.06
C LEU A 136 12.64 -1.30 18.23
N ILE A 137 11.75 -1.04 19.19
CA ILE A 137 12.06 -0.26 20.41
C ILE A 137 13.17 -0.91 21.22
N LYS A 138 13.27 -2.24 21.25
CA LYS A 138 14.32 -2.97 21.98
C LYS A 138 15.70 -2.83 21.33
N GLU A 139 15.74 -2.61 20.03
CA GLU A 139 16.97 -2.54 19.23
C GLU A 139 17.47 -1.08 19.03
N MET A 140 16.60 -0.08 19.24
CA MET A 140 16.89 1.32 18.95
C MET A 140 17.26 2.10 20.20
N LYS A 141 18.12 3.10 20.04
CA LYS A 141 18.45 4.06 21.11
C LYS A 141 17.31 5.07 21.29
N SER A 142 17.16 5.61 22.50
CA SER A 142 16.13 6.62 22.78
C SER A 142 16.20 7.85 21.88
N SER A 143 17.40 8.28 21.45
CA SER A 143 17.57 9.39 20.51
C SER A 143 17.07 9.05 19.10
N GLU A 144 17.19 7.80 18.65
CA GLU A 144 16.69 7.32 17.38
C GLU A 144 15.17 7.21 17.40
N ILE A 145 14.60 6.72 18.51
CA ILE A 145 13.15 6.67 18.73
C ILE A 145 12.54 8.07 18.69
N ASN A 146 13.16 9.06 19.36
CA ASN A 146 12.68 10.44 19.32
C ASN A 146 12.67 10.98 17.89
N LYS A 147 13.76 10.80 17.14
CA LYS A 147 13.84 11.19 15.73
C LYS A 147 12.80 10.48 14.87
N ALA A 148 12.58 9.19 15.08
CA ALA A 148 11.56 8.44 14.35
C ALA A 148 10.15 8.93 14.66
N ASN A 149 9.85 9.34 15.91
CA ASN A 149 8.57 9.95 16.27
C ASN A 149 8.36 11.33 15.58
N GLU A 150 9.41 12.14 15.43
CA GLU A 150 9.34 13.36 14.62
C GLU A 150 8.99 13.04 13.15
N MET A 151 9.57 11.96 12.60
CA MET A 151 9.24 11.49 11.25
C MET A 151 7.78 11.01 11.15
N VAL A 152 7.24 10.34 12.17
CA VAL A 152 5.83 9.95 12.23
C VAL A 152 4.93 11.18 12.13
N GLN A 153 5.21 12.21 12.95
CA GLN A 153 4.43 13.45 12.93
C GLN A 153 4.48 14.11 11.55
N ALA A 154 5.68 14.27 10.99
CA ALA A 154 5.87 14.87 9.66
C ALA A 154 5.20 14.06 8.54
N CYS A 155 5.08 12.73 8.68
CA CYS A 155 4.38 11.86 7.74
C CYS A 155 2.86 12.01 7.86
N ASN A 156 2.33 12.04 9.08
CA ASN A 156 0.91 12.26 9.34
C ASN A 156 0.44 13.62 8.82
N ASP A 157 1.22 14.68 9.00
CA ASP A 157 0.92 16.04 8.50
C ASP A 157 0.81 16.08 6.97
N LYS A 158 1.46 15.16 6.27
CA LYS A 158 1.40 14.99 4.81
C LYS A 158 0.34 13.98 4.37
N ASN A 159 -0.46 13.46 5.28
CA ASN A 159 -1.41 12.39 5.01
C ASN A 159 -0.74 11.19 4.30
N PHE A 160 0.39 10.75 4.84
CA PHE A 160 1.27 9.64 4.42
C PHE A 160 2.02 9.85 3.10
N LYS A 161 1.87 10.96 2.40
CA LYS A 161 2.48 11.17 1.09
C LYS A 161 3.95 11.58 1.18
N GLY A 162 4.78 10.85 0.43
CA GLY A 162 6.21 11.16 0.34
C GLY A 162 6.97 10.89 1.65
N CYS A 163 6.51 9.95 2.45
CA CYS A 163 7.21 9.46 3.63
C CYS A 163 8.25 8.39 3.26
#